data_6f312d10d8047c305adeefa11b64c628
#
_entry.id   6f312d10d8047c305adeefa11b64c628
#
_cell.length_a   1.000
_cell.length_b   1.000
_cell.length_c   1.000
_cell.angle_alpha   90.00
_cell.angle_beta   90.00
_cell.angle_gamma   90.00
#
_symmetry.space_group_name_H-M   'P 1'
#
loop_
_entity.id
_entity.type
_entity.pdbx_description
1 polymer ?
#
loop_
_entity_poly.entity_id
_entity_poly.type
_entity_poly.pdbx_seq_one_letter_code
_entity_poly.pdbx_strand_id
1 'polypeptide(L)'
;MRRADREITDFDELIAVMRGCDVCRLALHDEPYPYILPLNFGLEVDGETVRLYFHGADTGTKYDLIARNPNASFEMDRGHGLILDDEHGNCTMTYESV
;
A
#
# COMPACT_ATOMS: atom_id res chain seq x y z
N MET A 1 -5.56 14.79 0.96
CA MET A 1 -5.52 15.52 2.23
C MET A 1 -5.55 14.55 3.39
N ARG A 2 -4.74 14.80 4.37
CA ARG A 2 -4.63 13.94 5.56
C ARG A 2 -5.34 14.59 6.75
N ARG A 3 -6.05 13.76 7.50
CA ARG A 3 -6.64 14.19 8.76
C ARG A 3 -5.88 13.55 9.91
N ALA A 4 -5.40 14.37 10.84
CA ALA A 4 -4.61 13.89 11.97
C ALA A 4 -5.38 12.93 12.87
N ASP A 5 -6.69 13.13 13.02
CA ASP A 5 -7.55 12.26 13.82
C ASP A 5 -7.78 10.89 13.21
N ARG A 6 -7.42 10.70 11.94
CA ARG A 6 -7.55 9.42 11.21
C ARG A 6 -6.20 8.81 10.88
N GLU A 7 -5.13 9.47 11.25
CA GLU A 7 -3.78 8.98 10.96
C GLU A 7 -3.40 7.86 11.91
N ILE A 8 -2.89 6.77 11.34
CA ILE A 8 -2.35 5.65 12.13
C ILE A 8 -0.90 5.97 12.43
N THR A 9 -0.57 6.17 13.69
CA THR A 9 0.79 6.52 14.12
C THR A 9 1.47 5.42 14.92
N ASP A 10 0.72 4.49 15.49
CA ASP A 10 1.28 3.38 16.26
C ASP A 10 1.84 2.33 15.31
N PHE A 11 3.12 1.97 15.52
CA PHE A 11 3.81 1.01 14.67
C PHE A 11 3.12 -0.35 14.63
N ASP A 12 2.71 -0.87 15.79
CA ASP A 12 2.05 -2.18 15.85
C ASP A 12 0.71 -2.16 15.10
N GLU A 13 0.01 -1.06 15.16
CA GLU A 13 -1.24 -0.88 14.44
C GLU A 13 -1.01 -0.81 12.93
N LEU A 14 0.05 -0.11 12.50
CA LEU A 14 0.44 -0.08 11.10
C LEU A 14 0.74 -1.48 10.58
N ILE A 15 1.49 -2.26 11.34
CA ILE A 15 1.83 -3.63 10.95
C ILE A 15 0.57 -4.49 10.88
N ALA A 16 -0.36 -4.31 11.80
CA ALA A 16 -1.62 -5.06 11.79
C ALA A 16 -2.43 -4.77 10.53
N VAL A 17 -2.48 -3.50 10.10
CA VAL A 17 -3.13 -3.14 8.84
C VAL A 17 -2.42 -3.79 7.66
N MET A 18 -1.10 -3.73 7.61
CA MET A 18 -0.33 -4.34 6.52
C MET A 18 -0.55 -5.84 6.42
N ARG A 19 -0.63 -6.54 7.57
CA ARG A 19 -0.88 -7.98 7.58
C ARG A 19 -2.26 -8.35 7.08
N GLY A 20 -3.20 -7.43 7.14
CA GLY A 20 -4.55 -7.63 6.62
C GLY A 20 -4.72 -7.26 5.16
N CYS A 21 -3.67 -6.78 4.50
CA CYS A 21 -3.72 -6.42 3.09
C CYS A 21 -3.23 -7.58 2.22
N ASP A 22 -3.84 -7.75 1.04
CA ASP A 22 -3.47 -8.80 0.10
C ASP A 22 -2.57 -8.27 -1.02
N VAL A 23 -2.75 -7.02 -1.37
CA VAL A 23 -2.11 -6.40 -2.53
C VAL A 23 -1.40 -5.14 -2.09
N CYS A 24 -0.16 -5.00 -2.57
CA CYS A 24 0.64 -3.79 -2.43
C CYS A 24 0.76 -3.14 -3.79
N ARG A 25 0.48 -1.85 -3.86
CA ARG A 25 0.71 -1.07 -5.07
C ARG A 25 2.08 -0.44 -4.95
N LEU A 26 2.99 -0.90 -5.79
CA LEU A 26 4.38 -0.45 -5.80
C LEU A 26 4.53 0.61 -6.87
N ALA A 27 5.10 1.75 -6.50
CA ALA A 27 5.34 2.85 -7.41
C ALA A 27 6.85 3.04 -7.61
N LEU A 28 7.27 3.06 -8.87
CA LEU A 28 8.66 3.19 -9.27
C LEU A 28 8.82 4.42 -10.14
N HIS A 29 10.02 4.99 -10.11
CA HIS A 29 10.33 6.13 -10.96
C HIS A 29 10.38 5.71 -12.43
N ASP A 30 9.68 6.44 -13.29
CA ASP A 30 9.67 6.24 -14.73
C ASP A 30 9.29 7.55 -15.41
N GLU A 31 9.60 7.65 -16.70
CA GLU A 31 9.34 8.82 -17.52
C GLU A 31 8.51 8.43 -18.74
N PRO A 32 7.52 9.22 -19.16
CA PRO A 32 7.06 10.49 -18.58
C PRO A 32 6.10 10.34 -17.41
N TYR A 33 5.66 9.12 -17.10
CA TYR A 33 4.72 8.85 -16.01
C TYR A 33 5.32 7.85 -15.04
N PRO A 34 5.08 8.02 -13.74
CA PRO A 34 5.48 7.00 -12.78
C PRO A 34 4.88 5.65 -13.12
N TYR A 35 5.62 4.60 -12.84
CA TYR A 35 5.18 3.23 -13.06
C TYR A 35 4.59 2.68 -11.78
N ILE A 36 3.37 2.16 -11.84
CA ILE A 36 2.70 1.62 -10.67
C ILE A 36 2.13 0.25 -11.01
N LEU A 37 2.29 -0.71 -10.10
CA LEU A 37 1.78 -2.05 -10.32
C LEU A 37 1.30 -2.68 -9.01
N PRO A 38 0.23 -3.51 -9.08
CA PRO A 38 -0.23 -4.28 -7.94
C PRO A 38 0.57 -5.57 -7.82
N LEU A 39 0.95 -5.94 -6.59
CA LEU A 39 1.69 -7.15 -6.32
C LEU A 39 1.21 -7.79 -5.02
N ASN A 40 1.15 -9.11 -4.99
CA ASN A 40 1.07 -9.81 -3.73
C ASN A 40 2.44 -9.72 -3.05
N PHE A 41 2.47 -9.81 -1.74
CA PHE A 41 3.70 -9.58 -0.99
C PHE A 41 3.78 -10.46 0.24
N GLY A 42 5.03 -10.67 0.70
CA GLY A 42 5.32 -11.21 2.01
C GLY A 42 5.81 -10.09 2.91
N LEU A 43 5.58 -10.21 4.20
CA LEU A 43 5.95 -9.20 5.17
C LEU A 43 6.83 -9.81 6.23
N GLU A 44 7.97 -9.17 6.49
CA GLU A 44 8.86 -9.51 7.59
C GLU A 44 9.09 -8.26 8.43
N VAL A 45 8.95 -8.41 9.75
CA VAL A 45 9.20 -7.32 10.69
C VAL A 45 10.32 -7.73 11.63
N ASP A 46 11.37 -6.93 11.69
CA ASP A 46 12.51 -7.14 12.55
C ASP A 46 12.78 -5.85 13.33
N GLY A 47 12.28 -5.81 14.59
CA GLY A 47 12.31 -4.58 15.37
C GLY A 47 11.47 -3.50 14.68
N GLU A 48 12.10 -2.40 14.30
CA GLU A 48 11.43 -1.32 13.57
C GLU A 48 11.67 -1.40 12.06
N THR A 49 12.39 -2.43 11.61
CA THR A 49 12.66 -2.64 10.20
C THR A 49 11.56 -3.50 9.59
N VAL A 50 11.01 -3.02 8.49
CA VAL A 50 9.96 -3.73 7.76
C VAL A 50 10.51 -4.09 6.38
N ARG A 51 10.36 -5.36 6.00
CA ARG A 51 10.76 -5.83 4.68
C ARG A 51 9.55 -6.37 3.94
N LEU A 52 9.42 -5.96 2.70
CA LEU A 52 8.41 -6.48 1.80
C LEU A 52 9.08 -7.35 0.76
N TYR A 53 8.54 -8.53 0.56
CA TYR A 53 9.05 -9.48 -0.43
C TYR A 53 8.02 -9.63 -1.54
N PHE A 54 8.47 -9.52 -2.77
CA PHE A 54 7.62 -9.67 -3.94
C PHE A 54 8.06 -10.88 -4.74
N HIS A 55 7.09 -11.62 -5.24
CA HIS A 55 7.34 -12.80 -6.04
C HIS A 55 7.02 -12.51 -7.49
N GLY A 56 7.88 -12.94 -8.40
CA GLY A 56 7.68 -12.70 -9.82
C GLY A 56 8.84 -13.21 -10.66
N ALA A 57 8.82 -12.88 -11.94
CA ALA A 57 9.88 -13.24 -12.86
C ALA A 57 11.19 -12.50 -12.52
N ASP A 58 12.30 -13.08 -12.91
CA ASP A 58 13.62 -12.49 -12.67
C ASP A 58 13.91 -11.28 -13.55
N THR A 59 13.16 -11.10 -14.62
CA THR A 59 13.34 -10.01 -15.57
C THR A 59 12.01 -9.31 -15.82
N GLY A 60 12.07 -8.09 -16.35
CA GLY A 60 10.90 -7.32 -16.69
C GLY A 60 11.09 -5.85 -16.39
N THR A 61 10.08 -5.06 -16.73
CA THR A 61 10.11 -3.61 -16.61
C THR A 61 10.44 -3.15 -15.19
N LYS A 62 9.85 -3.78 -14.16
CA LYS A 62 10.08 -3.35 -12.78
C LYS A 62 11.53 -3.51 -12.36
N TYR A 63 12.21 -4.54 -12.82
CA TYR A 63 13.63 -4.76 -12.50
C TYR A 63 14.52 -3.72 -13.19
N ASP A 64 14.20 -3.38 -14.43
CA ASP A 64 14.93 -2.35 -15.15
C ASP A 64 14.79 -0.98 -14.48
N LEU A 65 13.58 -0.65 -14.02
CA LEU A 65 13.31 0.62 -13.35
C LEU A 65 14.03 0.70 -12.00
N ILE A 66 14.03 -0.37 -11.24
CA ILE A 66 14.71 -0.43 -9.94
C ILE A 66 16.22 -0.30 -10.13
N ALA A 67 16.77 -0.91 -11.18
CA ALA A 67 18.19 -0.81 -11.49
C ALA A 67 18.62 0.63 -11.80
N ARG A 68 17.75 1.40 -12.46
CA ARG A 68 18.02 2.81 -12.75
C ARG A 68 17.82 3.71 -11.55
N ASN A 69 16.79 3.44 -10.73
CA ASN A 69 16.46 4.25 -9.59
C ASN A 69 15.80 3.36 -8.54
N PRO A 70 16.51 3.04 -7.45
CA PRO A 70 15.99 2.13 -6.41
C PRO A 70 14.98 2.77 -5.47
N ASN A 71 14.71 4.05 -5.61
CA ASN A 71 13.71 4.73 -4.78
C ASN A 71 12.32 4.30 -5.20
N ALA A 72 11.51 3.94 -4.23
CA ALA A 72 10.18 3.43 -4.48
C ALA A 72 9.23 3.91 -3.39
N SER A 73 7.96 3.91 -3.72
CA SER A 73 6.89 4.13 -2.76
C SER A 73 5.90 2.99 -2.88
N PHE A 74 5.11 2.78 -1.86
CA PHE A 74 4.05 1.79 -1.93
C PHE A 74 2.83 2.26 -1.16
N GLU A 75 1.72 1.66 -1.48
CA GLU A 75 0.47 1.84 -0.75
C GLU A 75 -0.24 0.50 -0.69
N MET A 76 -0.94 0.24 0.40
CA MET A 76 -1.82 -0.90 0.51
C MET A 76 -3.02 -0.53 1.37
N ASP A 77 -4.14 -1.21 1.15
CA ASP A 77 -5.37 -0.91 1.86
C ASP A 77 -6.19 -2.18 2.10
N ARG A 78 -7.10 -2.09 3.06
CA ARG A 78 -7.96 -3.19 3.44
C ARG A 78 -9.27 -2.68 4.02
N GLY A 79 -10.20 -3.61 4.25
CA GLY A 79 -11.39 -3.32 5.03
C GLY A 79 -12.37 -2.41 4.32
N HIS A 80 -12.43 -2.48 2.99
CA HIS A 80 -13.35 -1.66 2.21
C HIS A 80 -14.78 -2.02 2.56
N GLY A 81 -15.55 -1.02 2.97
CA GLY A 81 -16.96 -1.18 3.28
C GLY A 81 -17.75 0.02 2.81
N LEU A 82 -19.00 -0.24 2.47
CA LEU A 82 -19.91 0.82 2.04
C LEU A 82 -20.92 1.07 3.14
N ILE A 83 -20.99 2.31 3.59
CA ILE A 83 -21.97 2.75 4.56
C ILE A 83 -23.02 3.60 3.85
N LEU A 84 -24.26 3.16 3.93
CA LEU A 84 -25.40 3.89 3.36
C LEU A 84 -26.13 4.59 4.49
N ASP A 85 -26.33 5.89 4.35
CA ASP A 85 -27.14 6.69 5.24
C ASP A 85 -28.46 6.98 4.54
N ASP A 86 -29.44 6.10 4.73
CA ASP A 86 -30.73 6.20 4.09
C ASP A 86 -31.51 7.45 4.55
N GLU A 87 -31.28 7.89 5.78
CA GLU A 87 -31.98 9.04 6.34
C GLU A 87 -31.57 10.34 5.68
N HIS A 88 -30.29 10.45 5.31
CA HIS A 88 -29.73 11.65 4.67
C HIS A 88 -29.36 11.44 3.22
N GLY A 89 -29.55 10.25 2.70
CA GLY A 89 -29.20 9.92 1.33
C GLY A 89 -27.71 9.91 1.05
N ASN A 90 -26.89 9.72 2.08
CA ASN A 90 -25.43 9.71 1.96
C ASN A 90 -24.89 8.30 1.78
N CYS A 91 -23.73 8.23 1.14
CA CYS A 91 -23.01 6.98 0.91
C CYS A 91 -21.53 7.22 1.19
N THR A 92 -20.95 6.39 2.06
CA THR A 92 -19.55 6.53 2.46
C THR A 92 -18.84 5.19 2.36
N MET A 93 -17.64 5.21 1.79
CA MET A 93 -16.75 4.06 1.77
C MET A 93 -15.76 4.16 2.92
N THR A 94 -15.62 3.08 3.67
CA THR A 94 -14.62 3.01 4.73
C THR A 94 -13.47 2.10 4.32
N TYR A 95 -12.27 2.42 4.78
CA TYR A 95 -11.09 1.58 4.53
C TYR A 95 -9.95 2.00 5.46
N GLU A 96 -8.94 1.15 5.54
CA GLU A 96 -7.68 1.46 6.20
C GLU A 96 -6.55 1.33 5.19
N SER A 97 -5.62 2.28 5.19
CA SER A 97 -4.51 2.28 4.24
C SER A 97 -3.18 2.61 4.91
N VAL A 98 -2.13 2.11 4.31
CA VAL A 98 -0.73 2.38 4.70
C VAL A 98 0.05 2.80 3.47
#